data_e957550a97a379fac88d88fffe559643
#
_entry.id   e957550a97a379fac88d88fffe559643
#
_cell.length_a   1.000
_cell.length_b   1.000
_cell.length_c   1.000
_cell.angle_alpha   90.00
_cell.angle_beta   90.00
_cell.angle_gamma   90.00
#
_symmetry.space_group_name_H-M   'P 1'
#
loop_
_entity.id
_entity.type
_entity.pdbx_description
1 polymer ?
#
loop_
_entity_poly.entity_id
_entity_poly.type
_entity_poly.pdbx_seq_one_letter_code
_entity_poly.pdbx_strand_id
1 'polypeptide(L)'
;TDPSDVKEIDRIVLKNVSICDALSNYRAILASPDKNLFGFAYGLYKNSGTGDYYHTEEQYYYGLLSYSEEDGFVPGAYLNITQSGLFDDALTNTEYRTMRGIYISDTFYLVTENGISSYDMTDGYKLTDTLLWESIRNPVISHIYSLQESDE
;
A
#
# COMPACT_ATOMS: atom_id res chain seq x y z
N THR A 1 24.91 22.00 -5.15
CA THR A 1 25.24 20.62 -4.70
C THR A 1 26.12 19.98 -5.72
N ASP A 2 27.30 19.50 -5.31
CA ASP A 2 28.23 18.80 -6.18
C ASP A 2 27.76 17.32 -6.33
N PRO A 3 27.40 16.86 -7.53
CA PRO A 3 26.95 15.48 -7.74
C PRO A 3 28.06 14.44 -7.51
N SER A 4 29.32 14.85 -7.36
CA SER A 4 30.43 13.95 -7.02
C SER A 4 30.60 13.74 -5.51
N ASP A 5 29.92 14.52 -4.65
CA ASP A 5 29.94 14.41 -3.17
C ASP A 5 28.61 13.86 -2.65
N VAL A 6 28.16 12.76 -3.20
CA VAL A 6 26.94 12.06 -2.71
C VAL A 6 27.30 11.24 -1.50
N LYS A 7 26.60 11.49 -0.39
CA LYS A 7 26.76 10.78 0.88
C LYS A 7 25.43 10.18 1.34
N GLU A 8 25.49 9.01 1.93
CA GLU A 8 24.35 8.47 2.69
C GLU A 8 24.19 9.35 3.94
N ILE A 9 23.00 9.94 4.07
CA ILE A 9 22.67 10.80 5.22
C ILE A 9 21.84 10.09 6.27
N ASP A 10 21.05 9.10 5.85
CA ASP A 10 20.25 8.27 6.75
C ASP A 10 19.82 6.96 6.07
N ARG A 11 19.34 5.99 6.88
CA ARG A 11 18.92 4.67 6.45
C ARG A 11 17.81 4.11 7.34
N ILE A 12 16.73 3.63 6.73
CA ILE A 12 15.75 2.77 7.40
C ILE A 12 16.01 1.31 7.04
N VAL A 13 15.98 0.45 8.05
CA VAL A 13 16.09 -1.00 7.88
C VAL A 13 14.77 -1.66 8.26
N LEU A 14 14.06 -2.21 7.29
CA LEU A 14 12.88 -3.04 7.52
C LEU A 14 13.32 -4.50 7.73
N LYS A 15 12.81 -5.14 8.79
CA LYS A 15 13.08 -6.55 9.10
C LYS A 15 11.96 -7.43 8.58
N ASN A 16 12.30 -8.71 8.27
CA ASN A 16 11.35 -9.73 7.81
C ASN A 16 10.59 -9.35 6.53
N VAL A 17 11.19 -8.52 5.69
CA VAL A 17 10.63 -8.17 4.39
C VAL A 17 10.66 -9.40 3.50
N SER A 18 9.50 -9.82 3.00
CA SER A 18 9.37 -10.87 2.01
C SER A 18 9.64 -10.32 0.62
N ILE A 19 9.16 -9.11 0.37
CA ILE A 19 9.23 -8.47 -0.94
C ILE A 19 9.12 -6.95 -0.83
N CYS A 20 9.81 -6.24 -1.75
CA CYS A 20 9.72 -4.80 -1.91
C CYS A 20 10.08 -4.43 -3.35
N ASP A 21 9.07 -4.00 -4.14
CA ASP A 21 9.27 -3.61 -5.56
C ASP A 21 10.20 -2.39 -5.69
N ALA A 22 10.21 -1.51 -4.71
CA ALA A 22 11.07 -0.31 -4.70
C ALA A 22 12.57 -0.61 -4.79
N LEU A 23 13.00 -1.83 -4.43
CA LEU A 23 14.41 -2.25 -4.54
C LEU A 23 14.87 -2.45 -5.98
N SER A 24 13.95 -2.73 -6.90
CA SER A 24 14.26 -3.01 -8.32
C SER A 24 13.55 -2.06 -9.28
N ASN A 25 12.54 -1.34 -8.83
CA ASN A 25 11.69 -0.50 -9.65
C ASN A 25 11.51 0.89 -9.01
N TYR A 26 12.28 1.86 -9.47
CA TYR A 26 12.21 3.24 -8.95
C TYR A 26 10.82 3.89 -9.10
N ARG A 27 9.99 3.42 -10.05
CA ARG A 27 8.62 3.91 -10.24
C ARG A 27 7.66 3.42 -9.16
N ALA A 28 8.08 2.46 -8.32
CA ALA A 28 7.32 2.00 -7.17
C ALA A 28 7.49 2.91 -5.95
N ILE A 29 8.38 3.90 -6.03
CA ILE A 29 8.64 4.85 -4.95
C ILE A 29 7.82 6.11 -5.20
N LEU A 30 6.99 6.47 -4.23
CA LEU A 30 6.47 7.83 -4.11
C LEU A 30 7.57 8.69 -3.48
N ALA A 31 7.97 9.76 -4.17
CA ALA A 31 8.89 10.75 -3.63
C ALA A 31 8.33 12.14 -3.92
N SER A 32 7.95 12.85 -2.87
CA SER A 32 7.43 14.21 -2.93
C SER A 32 8.17 15.10 -1.93
N PRO A 33 9.27 15.73 -2.33
CA PRO A 33 10.03 16.63 -1.46
C PRO A 33 9.19 17.81 -0.94
N ASP A 34 8.30 18.36 -1.77
CA ASP A 34 7.45 19.51 -1.41
C ASP A 34 6.48 19.19 -0.27
N LYS A 35 6.00 17.95 -0.19
CA LYS A 35 5.14 17.46 0.90
C LYS A 35 5.95 16.75 2.00
N ASN A 36 7.26 16.64 1.82
CA ASN A 36 8.13 15.83 2.68
C ASN A 36 7.56 14.42 2.86
N LEU A 37 7.17 13.79 1.76
CA LEU A 37 6.47 12.52 1.75
C LEU A 37 7.20 11.52 0.85
N PHE A 38 7.54 10.37 1.44
CA PHE A 38 8.12 9.24 0.76
C PHE A 38 7.26 8.01 1.02
N GLY A 39 7.13 7.12 0.05
CA GLY A 39 6.33 5.94 0.26
C GLY A 39 6.63 4.83 -0.74
N PHE A 40 6.39 3.59 -0.31
CA PHE A 40 6.53 2.39 -1.14
C PHE A 40 5.78 1.20 -0.53
N ALA A 41 5.42 0.24 -1.38
CA ALA A 41 4.80 -1.01 -0.97
C ALA A 41 5.86 -2.06 -0.59
N TYR A 42 5.53 -2.89 0.41
CA TYR A 42 6.36 -4.03 0.82
C TYR A 42 5.50 -5.10 1.50
N GLY A 43 5.96 -6.36 1.41
CA GLY A 43 5.41 -7.48 2.15
C GLY A 43 6.26 -7.82 3.37
N LEU A 44 5.63 -8.29 4.43
CA LEU A 44 6.27 -8.79 5.65
C LEU A 44 5.80 -10.20 5.96
N TYR A 45 6.73 -11.08 6.33
CA TYR A 45 6.38 -12.34 6.96
C TYR A 45 5.98 -12.12 8.42
N LYS A 46 4.76 -12.52 8.74
CA LYS A 46 4.24 -12.55 10.10
C LYS A 46 4.10 -14.00 10.54
N ASN A 47 4.78 -14.33 11.60
CA ASN A 47 4.67 -15.65 12.21
C ASN A 47 3.60 -15.65 13.29
N SER A 48 2.65 -16.57 13.20
CA SER A 48 1.60 -16.77 14.19
C SER A 48 1.54 -18.24 14.59
N GLY A 49 1.13 -18.50 15.85
CA GLY A 49 1.01 -19.85 16.41
C GLY A 49 2.11 -20.20 17.42
N THR A 50 1.90 -21.28 18.14
CA THR A 50 2.81 -21.84 19.17
C THR A 50 2.91 -23.34 19.01
N GLY A 51 4.13 -23.88 19.16
CA GLY A 51 4.37 -25.31 19.07
C GLY A 51 4.23 -25.89 17.67
N ASP A 52 3.53 -27.01 17.53
CA ASP A 52 3.36 -27.71 16.24
C ASP A 52 2.41 -27.02 15.25
N TYR A 53 1.76 -25.92 15.66
CA TYR A 53 0.85 -25.10 14.85
C TYR A 53 1.49 -23.77 14.46
N TYR A 54 2.67 -23.84 13.88
CA TYR A 54 3.36 -22.65 13.37
C TYR A 54 2.83 -22.29 11.97
N HIS A 55 2.31 -21.08 11.85
CA HIS A 55 1.82 -20.58 10.58
C HIS A 55 2.57 -19.29 10.21
N THR A 56 3.05 -19.23 8.98
CA THR A 56 3.65 -18.00 8.42
C THR A 56 2.67 -17.39 7.44
N GLU A 57 2.25 -16.17 7.71
CA GLU A 57 1.36 -15.38 6.87
C GLU A 57 2.16 -14.22 6.26
N GLU A 58 1.88 -13.89 5.01
CA GLU A 58 2.43 -12.72 4.36
C GLU A 58 1.42 -11.58 4.41
N GLN A 59 1.83 -10.43 4.95
CA GLN A 59 0.99 -9.23 5.02
C GLN A 59 1.62 -8.11 4.21
N TYR A 60 0.79 -7.39 3.45
CA TYR A 60 1.23 -6.31 2.57
C TYR A 60 0.90 -4.95 3.15
N TYR A 61 1.85 -4.03 3.03
CA TYR A 61 1.77 -2.68 3.53
C TYR A 61 2.20 -1.66 2.49
N TYR A 62 1.64 -0.47 2.57
CA TYR A 62 2.21 0.71 1.97
C TYR A 62 2.75 1.60 3.09
N GLY A 63 4.07 1.74 3.17
CA GLY A 63 4.73 2.58 4.16
C GLY A 63 4.83 4.02 3.66
N LEU A 64 4.49 4.97 4.52
CA LEU A 64 4.62 6.39 4.30
C LEU A 64 5.58 6.98 5.32
N LEU A 65 6.54 7.76 4.86
CA LEU A 65 7.66 8.28 5.64
C LEU A 65 7.80 9.78 5.37
N SER A 66 8.32 10.50 6.35
CA SER A 66 8.88 11.84 6.18
C SER A 66 10.37 11.84 6.49
N TYR A 67 11.06 12.94 6.21
CA TYR A 67 12.47 13.11 6.53
C TYR A 67 12.69 14.46 7.21
N SER A 68 13.52 14.49 8.24
CA SER A 68 14.06 15.73 8.81
C SER A 68 15.57 15.63 8.95
N GLU A 69 16.27 16.75 9.03
CA GLU A 69 17.72 16.75 9.29
C GLU A 69 18.05 16.33 10.72
N GLU A 70 17.12 16.50 11.66
CA GLU A 70 17.29 16.18 13.07
C GLU A 70 17.04 14.69 13.36
N ASP A 71 15.92 14.14 12.82
CA ASP A 71 15.43 12.80 13.17
C ASP A 71 15.70 11.77 12.06
N GLY A 72 16.16 12.21 10.89
CA GLY A 72 16.28 11.36 9.71
C GLY A 72 14.93 10.97 9.12
N PHE A 73 14.80 9.74 8.66
CA PHE A 73 13.53 9.20 8.18
C PHE A 73 12.60 8.86 9.34
N VAL A 74 11.45 9.49 9.38
CA VAL A 74 10.41 9.27 10.38
C VAL A 74 9.23 8.53 9.77
N PRO A 75 8.80 7.39 10.33
CA PRO A 75 7.60 6.70 9.90
C PRO A 75 6.35 7.58 10.13
N GLY A 76 5.57 7.78 9.07
CA GLY A 76 4.31 8.52 9.13
C GLY A 76 3.10 7.59 9.29
N ALA A 77 2.92 6.65 8.36
CA ALA A 77 1.83 5.69 8.41
C ALA A 77 2.23 4.35 7.78
N TYR A 78 1.57 3.28 8.22
CA TYR A 78 1.66 1.95 7.62
C TYR A 78 0.24 1.49 7.25
N LEU A 79 -0.10 1.64 5.97
CA LEU A 79 -1.40 1.23 5.47
C LEU A 79 -1.39 -0.27 5.25
N ASN A 80 -2.18 -1.02 6.02
CA ASN A 80 -2.32 -2.46 5.83
C ASN A 80 -3.21 -2.73 4.61
N ILE A 81 -2.60 -3.14 3.51
CA ILE A 81 -3.26 -3.33 2.23
C ILE A 81 -4.07 -4.62 2.25
N THR A 82 -3.60 -5.66 2.94
CA THR A 82 -4.32 -6.94 3.09
C THR A 82 -5.71 -6.76 3.69
N GLN A 83 -5.88 -5.74 4.54
CA GLN A 83 -7.17 -5.44 5.21
C GLN A 83 -8.01 -4.39 4.49
N SER A 84 -7.52 -3.79 3.41
CA SER A 84 -8.20 -2.68 2.74
C SER A 84 -9.35 -3.09 1.82
N GLY A 85 -9.58 -4.39 1.64
CA GLY A 85 -10.53 -4.92 0.66
C GLY A 85 -10.04 -4.84 -0.80
N LEU A 86 -8.84 -4.29 -1.03
CA LEU A 86 -8.19 -4.27 -2.34
C LEU A 86 -7.54 -5.62 -2.71
N PHE A 87 -7.50 -6.54 -1.76
CA PHE A 87 -6.90 -7.85 -1.89
C PHE A 87 -7.96 -8.95 -1.75
N ASP A 88 -7.99 -9.83 -2.71
CA ASP A 88 -8.62 -11.14 -2.58
C ASP A 88 -7.60 -12.11 -1.96
N ASP A 89 -8.02 -13.05 -1.10
CA ASP A 89 -7.16 -14.01 -0.39
C ASP A 89 -6.34 -14.93 -1.32
N ALA A 90 -6.61 -14.87 -2.63
CA ALA A 90 -5.92 -15.65 -3.67
C ALA A 90 -4.75 -14.93 -4.34
N LEU A 91 -4.25 -13.81 -3.79
CA LEU A 91 -3.24 -13.00 -4.45
C LEU A 91 -1.91 -13.73 -4.66
N THR A 92 -1.55 -13.80 -5.92
CA THR A 92 -0.23 -14.22 -6.34
C THR A 92 0.78 -13.08 -6.16
N ASN A 93 2.05 -13.42 -5.93
CA ASN A 93 3.18 -12.49 -5.77
C ASN A 93 3.34 -11.40 -6.86
N THR A 94 2.43 -11.30 -7.81
CA THR A 94 2.48 -10.38 -8.94
C THR A 94 1.75 -9.07 -8.69
N GLU A 95 0.70 -9.07 -7.88
CA GLU A 95 -0.24 -7.95 -7.76
C GLU A 95 0.29 -6.77 -6.92
N TYR A 96 1.15 -7.01 -5.90
CA TYR A 96 1.79 -5.92 -5.15
C TYR A 96 2.82 -5.14 -5.99
N ARG A 97 3.35 -5.70 -7.09
CA ARG A 97 4.30 -5.01 -7.99
C ARG A 97 3.69 -3.84 -8.75
N THR A 98 2.37 -3.78 -8.81
CA THR A 98 1.64 -2.70 -9.49
C THR A 98 1.13 -1.61 -8.57
N MET A 99 1.40 -1.72 -7.26
CA MET A 99 0.94 -0.73 -6.30
C MET A 99 1.65 0.60 -6.47
N ARG A 100 0.85 1.66 -6.50
CA ARG A 100 1.34 3.04 -6.63
C ARG A 100 0.59 3.95 -5.66
N GLY A 101 1.36 4.71 -4.90
CA GLY A 101 0.82 5.81 -4.09
C GLY A 101 0.86 7.10 -4.88
N ILE A 102 -0.21 7.84 -4.86
CA ILE A 102 -0.31 9.20 -5.37
C ILE A 102 -1.07 10.05 -4.36
N TYR A 103 -0.98 11.37 -4.45
CA TYR A 103 -1.81 12.26 -3.64
C TYR A 103 -2.38 13.41 -4.49
N ILE A 104 -3.55 13.88 -4.08
CA ILE A 104 -4.19 15.08 -4.64
C ILE A 104 -4.67 15.90 -3.45
N SER A 105 -4.16 17.12 -3.30
CA SER A 105 -4.38 17.96 -2.13
C SER A 105 -4.01 17.21 -0.83
N ASP A 106 -4.96 16.95 0.03
CA ASP A 106 -4.78 16.26 1.32
C ASP A 106 -5.37 14.84 1.32
N THR A 107 -5.60 14.27 0.13
CA THR A 107 -6.03 12.90 -0.04
C THR A 107 -4.92 12.05 -0.65
N PHE A 108 -4.55 10.98 0.02
CA PHE A 108 -3.65 9.97 -0.51
C PHE A 108 -4.46 8.86 -1.18
N TYR A 109 -4.03 8.42 -2.34
CA TYR A 109 -4.63 7.32 -3.10
C TYR A 109 -3.63 6.18 -3.24
N LEU A 110 -4.06 4.99 -2.90
CA LEU A 110 -3.35 3.75 -3.19
C LEU A 110 -4.01 3.07 -4.38
N VAL A 111 -3.29 2.99 -5.49
CA VAL A 111 -3.75 2.38 -6.74
C VAL A 111 -3.15 0.98 -6.87
N THR A 112 -3.99 0.00 -7.14
CA THR A 112 -3.62 -1.40 -7.35
C THR A 112 -4.25 -1.95 -8.63
N GLU A 113 -3.95 -3.18 -9.00
CA GLU A 113 -4.63 -3.86 -10.11
C GLU A 113 -6.11 -4.09 -9.86
N ASN A 114 -6.54 -4.18 -8.60
CA ASN A 114 -7.91 -4.52 -8.23
C ASN A 114 -8.78 -3.29 -7.97
N GLY A 115 -8.18 -2.14 -7.72
CA GLY A 115 -8.94 -0.95 -7.38
C GLY A 115 -8.09 0.22 -6.90
N ILE A 116 -8.76 1.16 -6.28
CA ILE A 116 -8.16 2.34 -5.68
C ILE A 116 -8.79 2.58 -4.30
N SER A 117 -7.96 2.84 -3.30
CA SER A 117 -8.41 3.31 -1.99
C SER A 117 -7.93 4.73 -1.74
N SER A 118 -8.77 5.53 -1.09
CA SER A 118 -8.47 6.90 -0.68
C SER A 118 -8.34 7.01 0.84
N TYR A 119 -7.41 7.85 1.27
CA TYR A 119 -7.06 8.06 2.68
C TYR A 119 -6.94 9.54 2.96
N ASP A 120 -7.50 9.99 4.08
CA ASP A 120 -7.37 11.37 4.56
C ASP A 120 -5.99 11.56 5.22
N MET A 121 -5.14 12.38 4.61
CA MET A 121 -3.79 12.69 5.12
C MET A 121 -3.84 13.58 6.37
N THR A 122 -4.92 14.30 6.59
CA THR A 122 -5.10 15.20 7.75
C THR A 122 -5.63 14.47 8.98
N ASP A 123 -6.20 13.26 8.81
CA ASP A 123 -6.73 12.40 9.87
C ASP A 123 -5.94 11.08 9.98
N GLY A 124 -4.61 11.18 9.99
CA GLY A 124 -3.71 10.03 10.21
C GLY A 124 -3.81 8.96 9.13
N TYR A 125 -4.11 9.31 7.90
CA TYR A 125 -4.32 8.40 6.77
C TYR A 125 -5.48 7.43 7.01
N LYS A 126 -6.56 7.92 7.55
CA LYS A 126 -7.79 7.16 7.70
C LYS A 126 -8.38 6.81 6.34
N LEU A 127 -8.73 5.55 6.14
CA LEU A 127 -9.42 5.09 4.93
C LEU A 127 -10.77 5.82 4.80
N THR A 128 -11.00 6.46 3.65
CA THR A 128 -12.23 7.20 3.35
C THR A 128 -13.12 6.46 2.38
N ASP A 129 -12.55 5.81 1.36
CA ASP A 129 -13.32 5.08 0.35
C ASP A 129 -12.45 4.02 -0.36
N THR A 130 -13.11 3.03 -0.95
CA THR A 130 -12.46 2.00 -1.80
C THR A 130 -13.34 1.72 -3.01
N LEU A 131 -12.74 1.82 -4.20
CA LEU A 131 -13.37 1.54 -5.47
C LEU A 131 -12.69 0.35 -6.15
N LEU A 132 -13.41 -0.74 -6.34
CA LEU A 132 -12.93 -1.93 -7.06
C LEU A 132 -13.21 -1.81 -8.56
N TRP A 133 -12.25 -2.23 -9.40
CA TRP A 133 -12.41 -2.15 -10.87
C TRP A 133 -13.53 -3.04 -11.38
N GLU A 134 -13.84 -4.15 -10.72
CA GLU A 134 -14.96 -5.02 -11.09
C GLU A 134 -16.30 -4.33 -10.98
N SER A 135 -16.50 -3.48 -9.96
CA SER A 135 -17.71 -2.70 -9.79
C SER A 135 -17.93 -1.69 -10.92
N ILE A 136 -16.85 -1.28 -11.60
CA ILE A 136 -16.93 -0.38 -12.77
C ILE A 136 -17.13 -1.17 -14.07
N ARG A 137 -16.47 -2.34 -14.19
CA ARG A 137 -16.49 -3.14 -15.43
C ARG A 137 -17.83 -3.83 -15.68
N ASN A 138 -18.59 -4.14 -14.63
CA ASN A 138 -19.85 -4.87 -14.72
C ASN A 138 -21.00 -4.21 -13.94
N PRO A 139 -21.36 -2.95 -14.21
CA PRO A 139 -22.46 -2.29 -13.51
C PRO A 139 -23.83 -2.93 -13.78
N VAL A 140 -23.96 -3.76 -14.83
CA VAL A 140 -25.22 -4.38 -15.26
C VAL A 140 -25.44 -5.74 -14.62
N ILE A 141 -24.39 -6.50 -14.30
CA ILE A 141 -24.52 -7.89 -13.80
C ILE A 141 -24.97 -7.89 -12.34
N SER A 142 -24.48 -6.99 -11.49
CA SER A 142 -24.94 -6.90 -10.10
C SER A 142 -26.42 -6.54 -9.97
N HIS A 143 -26.96 -5.79 -10.94
CA HIS A 143 -28.39 -5.42 -10.95
C HIS A 143 -29.29 -6.56 -11.41
N ILE A 144 -28.81 -7.46 -12.29
CA ILE A 144 -29.55 -8.61 -12.76
C ILE A 144 -29.67 -9.67 -11.68
N TYR A 145 -28.63 -9.93 -10.88
CA TYR A 145 -28.70 -10.88 -9.77
C TYR A 145 -29.61 -10.40 -8.64
N SER A 146 -29.66 -9.11 -8.33
CA SER A 146 -30.56 -8.56 -7.31
C SER A 146 -32.05 -8.59 -7.69
N LEU A 147 -32.37 -8.67 -9.00
CA LEU A 147 -33.75 -8.79 -9.50
C LEU A 147 -34.23 -10.24 -9.54
N GLN A 148 -33.32 -11.23 -9.60
CA GLN A 148 -33.69 -12.67 -9.57
C GLN A 148 -33.96 -13.19 -8.15
N GLU A 149 -33.37 -12.59 -7.10
CA GLU A 149 -33.65 -12.98 -5.72
C GLU A 149 -34.96 -12.40 -5.12
N SER A 150 -35.65 -11.49 -5.85
CA SER A 150 -36.90 -10.90 -5.38
C SER A 150 -38.17 -11.58 -5.87
N ASP A 151 -38.06 -12.67 -6.65
CA ASP A 151 -39.19 -13.41 -7.23
C ASP A 151 -39.35 -14.86 -6.69
N GLU A 152 -38.76 -15.19 -5.50
CA GLU A 152 -39.03 -16.46 -4.78
C GLU A 152 -39.79 -16.23 -3.47
#